data_51d800e0335c68e55efe9bc1b936997b
#
_entry.id   51d800e0335c68e55efe9bc1b936997b
#
_cell.length_a   1.000
_cell.length_b   1.000
_cell.length_c   1.000
_cell.angle_alpha   90.00
_cell.angle_beta   90.00
_cell.angle_gamma   90.00
#
_symmetry.space_group_name_H-M   'P 1'
#
loop_
_entity.id
_entity.type
_entity.pdbx_description
1 polymer ?
#
loop_
_entity_poly.entity_id
_entity_poly.type
_entity_poly.pdbx_seq_one_letter_code
_entity_poly.pdbx_strand_id
1 'polypeptide(L)'
;MKRNILAVVIPALLVAGAANAAEVYNKDGNKLDIYGKTVGLHYFSDSAADDGDQTYARLGFKGETQINSELSGYGQWEYNFAGNNSEGGSDAQNGNKTRLGFAGLKFGDYGSFDYGRNYGVLYDVEGWTDMLPEFGGDSYTYADNFMTGRANGVATYRNTDFFGLVNGLNFALQYQGANEQAGDEQEGTGNGNG
;
A
#
# COMPACT_ATOMS: atom_id res chain seq x y z
N MET A 1 32.36 -33.43 0.77
CA MET A 1 32.60 -32.25 1.61
C MET A 1 31.53 -31.21 1.25
N LYS A 2 30.54 -31.04 2.10
CA LYS A 2 29.44 -30.10 1.87
C LYS A 2 29.95 -28.71 2.27
N ARG A 3 30.09 -27.81 1.32
CA ARG A 3 30.40 -26.41 1.59
C ARG A 3 29.10 -25.73 2.01
N ASN A 4 28.98 -25.43 3.29
CA ASN A 4 27.93 -24.54 3.77
C ASN A 4 28.27 -23.14 3.26
N ILE A 5 27.51 -22.68 2.28
CA ILE A 5 27.54 -21.30 1.85
C ILE A 5 26.73 -20.56 2.91
N LEU A 6 27.44 -19.91 3.84
CA LEU A 6 26.84 -18.87 4.67
C LEU A 6 26.40 -17.75 3.73
N ALA A 7 25.09 -17.59 3.58
CA ALA A 7 24.55 -16.37 3.01
C ALA A 7 24.92 -15.23 3.95
N VAL A 8 25.95 -14.48 3.61
CA VAL A 8 26.27 -13.21 4.26
C VAL A 8 25.25 -12.21 3.73
N VAL A 9 24.12 -12.13 4.42
CA VAL A 9 23.23 -10.98 4.32
C VAL A 9 23.99 -9.81 4.88
N ILE A 10 24.56 -8.99 4.02
CA ILE A 10 25.00 -7.65 4.42
C ILE A 10 23.69 -6.87 4.61
N PRO A 11 23.30 -6.53 5.84
CA PRO A 11 22.26 -5.55 6.00
C PRO A 11 22.84 -4.24 5.46
N ALA A 12 22.52 -3.88 4.22
CA ALA A 12 22.58 -2.48 3.85
C ALA A 12 21.81 -1.77 4.97
N LEU A 13 22.45 -0.82 5.64
CA LEU A 13 21.87 -0.07 6.74
C LEU A 13 20.50 0.41 6.30
N LEU A 14 19.49 -0.36 6.68
CA LEU A 14 18.13 0.10 6.70
C LEU A 14 18.08 1.18 7.76
N VAL A 15 18.32 2.40 7.34
CA VAL A 15 17.63 3.49 7.97
C VAL A 15 16.17 3.23 7.60
N ALA A 16 15.51 2.36 8.38
CA ALA A 16 14.09 2.40 8.57
C ALA A 16 13.80 3.72 9.27
N GLY A 17 14.09 4.81 8.60
CA GLY A 17 13.45 6.05 8.88
C GLY A 17 11.97 5.71 8.73
N ALA A 18 11.24 5.69 9.86
CA ALA A 18 9.80 5.80 9.79
C ALA A 18 9.55 6.80 8.66
N ALA A 19 8.77 6.39 7.65
CA ALA A 19 8.44 7.28 6.54
C ALA A 19 7.60 8.40 7.14
N ASN A 20 8.28 9.35 7.78
CA ASN A 20 7.68 10.56 8.28
C ASN A 20 7.30 11.34 7.03
N ALA A 21 5.99 11.38 6.75
CA ALA A 21 5.48 12.27 5.75
C ALA A 21 5.94 13.69 6.13
N ALA A 22 6.60 14.36 5.20
CA ALA A 22 6.90 15.77 5.38
C ALA A 22 5.61 16.56 5.13
N GLU A 23 5.13 17.24 6.16
CA GLU A 23 4.06 18.22 6.01
C GLU A 23 4.60 19.39 5.18
N VAL A 24 4.11 19.53 3.96
CA VAL A 24 4.52 20.61 3.03
C VAL A 24 3.56 21.79 3.06
N TYR A 25 2.33 21.54 3.47
CA TYR A 25 1.31 22.57 3.60
C TYR A 25 0.32 22.22 4.70
N ASN A 26 0.03 23.16 5.58
CA ASN A 26 -1.01 23.04 6.60
C ASN A 26 -1.52 24.43 6.96
N LYS A 27 -2.60 24.83 6.32
CA LYS A 27 -3.19 26.15 6.54
C LYS A 27 -4.67 26.13 6.19
N ASP A 28 -5.46 26.86 6.98
CA ASP A 28 -6.89 27.12 6.74
C ASP A 28 -7.70 25.81 6.53
N GLY A 29 -7.41 24.77 7.35
CA GLY A 29 -8.08 23.47 7.26
C GLY A 29 -7.64 22.61 6.06
N ASN A 30 -6.60 23.02 5.33
CA ASN A 30 -6.03 22.26 4.24
C ASN A 30 -4.65 21.72 4.63
N LYS A 31 -4.42 20.44 4.38
CA LYS A 31 -3.18 19.76 4.69
C LYS A 31 -2.68 18.95 3.49
N LEU A 32 -1.38 19.01 3.23
CA LEU A 32 -0.69 18.17 2.24
C LEU A 32 0.61 17.65 2.82
N ASP A 33 0.74 16.34 2.83
CA ASP A 33 1.95 15.62 3.19
C ASP A 33 2.55 14.94 1.96
N ILE A 34 3.86 14.99 1.83
CA ILE A 34 4.63 14.21 0.85
C ILE A 34 5.46 13.19 1.61
N TYR A 35 5.48 11.97 1.13
CA TYR A 35 6.28 10.89 1.70
C TYR A 35 6.87 9.99 0.62
N GLY A 36 7.89 9.24 0.97
CA GLY A 36 8.50 8.28 0.06
C GLY A 36 9.72 7.62 0.65
N LYS A 37 10.28 6.70 -0.12
CA LYS A 37 11.53 6.01 0.20
C LYS A 37 12.23 5.56 -1.07
N THR A 38 13.54 5.42 -1.00
CA THR A 38 14.35 4.70 -1.99
C THR A 38 15.03 3.54 -1.29
N VAL A 39 14.96 2.37 -1.87
CA VAL A 39 15.53 1.13 -1.33
C VAL A 39 16.47 0.55 -2.37
N GLY A 40 17.77 0.51 -2.05
CA GLY A 40 18.75 -0.25 -2.79
C GLY A 40 18.72 -1.69 -2.28
N LEU A 41 18.38 -2.64 -3.15
CA LEU A 41 18.13 -4.02 -2.76
C LEU A 41 18.71 -4.98 -3.79
N HIS A 42 19.42 -5.99 -3.31
CA HIS A 42 19.94 -7.06 -4.15
C HIS A 42 19.70 -8.41 -3.46
N TYR A 43 19.04 -9.32 -4.15
CA TYR A 43 18.87 -10.68 -3.68
C TYR A 43 19.97 -11.59 -4.24
N PHE A 44 20.45 -12.50 -3.40
CA PHE A 44 21.32 -13.58 -3.77
C PHE A 44 20.55 -14.88 -3.60
N SER A 45 19.98 -15.38 -4.68
CA SER A 45 19.08 -16.53 -4.69
C SER A 45 19.48 -17.54 -5.76
N ASP A 46 19.24 -18.82 -5.50
CA ASP A 46 19.34 -19.85 -6.51
C ASP A 46 18.14 -19.86 -7.48
N SER A 47 17.09 -19.10 -7.16
CA SER A 47 15.93 -18.86 -8.03
C SER A 47 16.23 -17.70 -8.98
N ALA A 48 16.32 -17.99 -10.27
CA ALA A 48 16.58 -16.97 -11.30
C ALA A 48 15.48 -15.89 -11.38
N ALA A 49 14.29 -16.14 -10.81
CA ALA A 49 13.20 -15.16 -10.76
C ALA A 49 13.40 -14.13 -9.65
N ASP A 50 14.14 -14.49 -8.60
CA ASP A 50 14.30 -13.66 -7.40
C ASP A 50 15.71 -13.12 -7.27
N ASP A 51 16.70 -13.69 -8.02
CA ASP A 51 18.09 -13.27 -7.94
C ASP A 51 18.33 -11.93 -8.64
N GLY A 52 19.21 -11.12 -8.08
CA GLY A 52 19.66 -9.88 -8.68
C GLY A 52 19.13 -8.61 -8.04
N ASP A 53 19.20 -7.52 -8.81
CA ASP A 53 18.80 -6.19 -8.39
C ASP A 53 17.28 -6.06 -8.29
N GLN A 54 16.81 -5.67 -7.11
CA GLN A 54 15.40 -5.41 -6.79
C GLN A 54 15.19 -3.97 -6.28
N THR A 55 16.09 -3.07 -6.63
CA THR A 55 16.05 -1.66 -6.22
C THR A 55 14.76 -0.97 -6.67
N TYR A 56 14.18 -0.17 -5.78
CA TYR A 56 12.97 0.59 -6.08
C TYR A 56 12.90 1.91 -5.30
N ALA A 57 12.04 2.79 -5.78
CA ALA A 57 11.63 4.00 -5.05
C ALA A 57 10.11 4.07 -4.93
N ARG A 58 9.62 4.73 -3.89
CA ARG A 58 8.19 5.05 -3.72
C ARG A 58 8.02 6.52 -3.44
N LEU A 59 6.96 7.09 -3.99
CA LEU A 59 6.53 8.46 -3.74
C LEU A 59 5.03 8.46 -3.50
N GLY A 60 4.58 9.25 -2.55
CA GLY A 60 3.16 9.39 -2.25
C GLY A 60 2.80 10.76 -1.70
N PHE A 61 1.52 11.07 -1.80
CA PHE A 61 0.89 12.27 -1.29
C PHE A 61 -0.31 11.88 -0.42
N LYS A 62 -0.51 12.60 0.68
CA LYS A 62 -1.73 12.56 1.49
C LYS A 62 -2.28 13.96 1.58
N GLY A 63 -3.55 14.13 1.26
CA GLY A 63 -4.24 15.40 1.33
C GLY A 63 -5.47 15.33 2.21
N GLU A 64 -5.75 16.42 2.91
CA GLU A 64 -7.00 16.62 3.64
C GLU A 64 -7.42 18.08 3.49
N THR A 65 -8.72 18.31 3.29
CA THR A 65 -9.30 19.65 3.22
C THR A 65 -10.59 19.72 4.03
N GLN A 66 -10.68 20.71 4.88
CA GLN A 66 -11.90 20.96 5.64
C GLN A 66 -12.91 21.67 4.74
N ILE A 67 -14.07 21.08 4.53
CA ILE A 67 -15.18 21.63 3.72
C ILE A 67 -16.07 22.49 4.60
N ASN A 68 -16.38 22.01 5.80
CA ASN A 68 -17.10 22.74 6.84
C ASN A 68 -16.74 22.17 8.24
N SER A 69 -17.42 22.57 9.29
CA SER A 69 -17.12 22.14 10.66
C SER A 69 -17.25 20.63 10.92
N GLU A 70 -18.00 19.90 10.09
CA GLU A 70 -18.30 18.47 10.28
C GLU A 70 -17.83 17.60 9.12
N LEU A 71 -17.42 18.22 8.01
CA LEU A 71 -17.08 17.51 6.78
C LEU A 71 -15.67 17.87 6.32
N SER A 72 -14.85 16.85 6.13
CA SER A 72 -13.53 16.95 5.49
C SER A 72 -13.43 16.01 4.30
N GLY A 73 -12.80 16.48 3.22
CA GLY A 73 -12.36 15.64 2.12
C GLY A 73 -10.94 15.16 2.36
N TYR A 74 -10.63 13.93 1.97
CA TYR A 74 -9.27 13.40 2.06
C TYR A 74 -8.94 12.50 0.88
N GLY A 75 -7.64 12.27 0.66
CA GLY A 75 -7.19 11.35 -0.36
C GLY A 75 -5.73 11.01 -0.22
N GLN A 76 -5.33 9.95 -0.91
CA GLN A 76 -3.96 9.49 -0.94
C GLN A 76 -3.64 8.89 -2.30
N TRP A 77 -2.41 9.16 -2.76
CA TRP A 77 -1.84 8.49 -3.92
C TRP A 77 -0.43 8.02 -3.58
N GLU A 78 -0.07 6.80 -4.02
CA GLU A 78 1.26 6.22 -3.87
C GLU A 78 1.65 5.47 -5.14
N TYR A 79 2.86 5.71 -5.60
CA TYR A 79 3.43 5.06 -6.77
C TYR A 79 4.76 4.38 -6.45
N ASN A 80 4.98 3.22 -7.06
CA ASN A 80 6.23 2.48 -7.01
C ASN A 80 6.95 2.60 -8.35
N PHE A 81 8.19 3.00 -8.28
CA PHE A 81 9.12 3.06 -9.41
C PHE A 81 10.12 1.93 -9.27
N ALA A 82 10.22 1.03 -10.22
CA ALA A 82 11.27 0.03 -10.29
C ALA A 82 12.59 0.72 -10.69
N GLY A 83 13.64 0.48 -9.93
CA GLY A 83 14.97 1.05 -10.17
C GLY A 83 15.96 0.06 -10.78
N ASN A 84 15.51 -1.17 -11.03
CA ASN A 84 16.31 -2.27 -11.53
C ASN A 84 16.16 -2.54 -13.04
N ASN A 85 15.39 -1.73 -13.74
CA ASN A 85 15.19 -1.86 -15.18
C ASN A 85 16.19 -1.05 -15.98
N SER A 86 16.44 -1.43 -17.22
CA SER A 86 17.23 -0.64 -18.16
C SER A 86 16.49 0.62 -18.60
N GLU A 87 17.16 1.76 -18.65
CA GLU A 87 16.54 3.06 -18.98
C GLU A 87 15.89 3.10 -20.37
N GLY A 88 16.47 2.43 -21.34
CA GLY A 88 15.98 2.39 -22.73
C GLY A 88 15.52 1.02 -23.21
N GLY A 89 15.39 0.03 -22.33
CA GLY A 89 14.97 -1.32 -22.68
C GLY A 89 13.45 -1.48 -22.83
N SER A 90 13.04 -2.63 -23.32
CA SER A 90 11.63 -3.03 -23.39
C SER A 90 11.01 -3.24 -22.00
N ASP A 91 11.85 -3.41 -20.99
CA ASP A 91 11.51 -3.61 -19.58
C ASP A 91 11.45 -2.31 -18.75
N ALA A 92 11.75 -1.16 -19.35
CA ALA A 92 11.90 0.12 -18.64
C ALA A 92 10.72 0.52 -17.73
N GLN A 93 9.52 0.00 -18.02
CA GLN A 93 8.31 0.27 -17.21
C GLN A 93 7.86 -0.92 -16.35
N ASN A 94 8.56 -2.05 -16.41
CA ASN A 94 8.19 -3.23 -15.64
C ASN A 94 8.29 -2.97 -14.14
N GLY A 95 7.31 -3.43 -13.36
CA GLY A 95 7.27 -3.23 -11.92
C GLY A 95 6.82 -1.83 -11.46
N ASN A 96 6.67 -0.87 -12.37
CA ASN A 96 6.07 0.42 -12.08
C ASN A 96 4.56 0.26 -11.84
N LYS A 97 4.05 0.78 -10.72
CA LYS A 97 2.62 0.60 -10.39
C LYS A 97 2.10 1.63 -9.40
N THR A 98 0.84 2.02 -9.60
CA THR A 98 0.06 2.70 -8.58
C THR A 98 -0.25 1.72 -7.46
N ARG A 99 0.18 2.03 -6.25
CA ARG A 99 -0.07 1.21 -5.06
C ARG A 99 -1.35 1.64 -4.35
N LEU A 100 -1.55 2.95 -4.21
CA LEU A 100 -2.74 3.57 -3.63
C LEU A 100 -3.22 4.69 -4.54
N GLY A 101 -4.53 4.89 -4.59
CA GLY A 101 -5.17 5.96 -5.33
C GLY A 101 -6.65 6.03 -4.97
N PHE A 102 -6.97 6.74 -3.89
CA PHE A 102 -8.34 6.86 -3.39
C PHE A 102 -8.64 8.25 -2.87
N ALA A 103 -9.92 8.57 -2.82
CA ALA A 103 -10.44 9.78 -2.21
C ALA A 103 -11.70 9.47 -1.40
N GLY A 104 -11.94 10.28 -0.37
CA GLY A 104 -13.06 10.06 0.53
C GLY A 104 -13.49 11.31 1.28
N LEU A 105 -14.50 11.12 2.10
CA LEU A 105 -15.08 12.12 2.99
C LEU A 105 -15.12 11.60 4.42
N LYS A 106 -14.85 12.47 5.38
CA LYS A 106 -15.03 12.23 6.82
C LYS A 106 -16.21 13.07 7.33
N PHE A 107 -17.05 12.49 8.12
CA PHE A 107 -18.32 13.07 8.62
C PHE A 107 -18.32 13.15 10.16
N GLY A 108 -17.32 13.77 10.77
CA GLY A 108 -17.21 13.81 12.22
C GLY A 108 -17.27 12.41 12.85
N ASP A 109 -18.11 12.22 13.87
CA ASP A 109 -18.29 10.92 14.57
C ASP A 109 -19.01 9.86 13.74
N TYR A 110 -19.63 10.25 12.62
CA TYR A 110 -20.30 9.30 11.71
C TYR A 110 -19.31 8.52 10.84
N GLY A 111 -18.01 8.77 10.97
CA GLY A 111 -16.96 8.01 10.32
C GLY A 111 -16.53 8.58 8.97
N SER A 112 -16.02 7.70 8.12
CA SER A 112 -15.50 8.07 6.81
C SER A 112 -15.94 7.09 5.73
N PHE A 113 -16.02 7.60 4.52
CA PHE A 113 -16.25 6.79 3.32
C PHE A 113 -15.22 7.16 2.27
N ASP A 114 -14.56 6.16 1.68
CA ASP A 114 -13.65 6.35 0.56
C ASP A 114 -13.89 5.35 -0.57
N TYR A 115 -13.41 5.73 -1.75
CA TYR A 115 -13.45 4.89 -2.93
C TYR A 115 -12.15 5.00 -3.72
N GLY A 116 -11.70 3.85 -4.25
CA GLY A 116 -10.55 3.77 -5.14
C GLY A 116 -9.68 2.57 -4.89
N ARG A 117 -8.38 2.69 -5.25
CA ARG A 117 -7.37 1.68 -4.94
C ARG A 117 -6.86 1.92 -3.51
N ASN A 118 -7.21 1.03 -2.61
CA ASN A 118 -6.89 1.15 -1.20
C ASN A 118 -6.57 -0.22 -0.58
N TYR A 119 -6.20 -0.25 0.69
CA TYR A 119 -6.07 -1.50 1.44
C TYR A 119 -7.44 -2.13 1.69
N GLY A 120 -7.49 -3.45 1.54
CA GLY A 120 -8.64 -4.25 1.96
C GLY A 120 -8.79 -4.26 3.48
N VAL A 121 -10.03 -4.43 3.95
CA VAL A 121 -10.31 -4.44 5.41
C VAL A 121 -9.66 -5.63 6.14
N LEU A 122 -9.33 -6.71 5.44
CA LEU A 122 -8.58 -7.82 6.03
C LEU A 122 -7.16 -7.39 6.43
N TYR A 123 -6.56 -6.46 5.69
CA TYR A 123 -5.24 -5.93 6.00
C TYR A 123 -5.21 -5.12 7.32
N ASP A 124 -6.34 -4.67 7.82
CA ASP A 124 -6.41 -4.01 9.14
C ASP A 124 -5.92 -4.94 10.26
N VAL A 125 -6.08 -6.26 10.09
CA VAL A 125 -5.57 -7.28 11.02
C VAL A 125 -4.22 -7.83 10.55
N GLU A 126 -4.08 -8.15 9.28
CA GLU A 126 -2.85 -8.69 8.69
C GLU A 126 -1.67 -7.74 8.86
N GLY A 127 -1.91 -6.44 8.76
CA GLY A 127 -0.91 -5.40 8.95
C GLY A 127 -0.22 -5.40 10.32
N TRP A 128 -0.82 -6.03 11.33
CA TRP A 128 -0.20 -6.18 12.65
C TRP A 128 1.01 -7.12 12.63
N THR A 129 1.03 -8.05 11.70
CA THR A 129 2.13 -9.01 11.50
C THR A 129 3.06 -8.61 10.35
N ASP A 130 2.68 -7.62 9.54
CA ASP A 130 3.51 -7.08 8.46
C ASP A 130 4.60 -6.13 9.00
N MET A 131 5.47 -6.68 9.84
CA MET A 131 6.50 -5.92 10.54
C MET A 131 7.90 -6.10 9.95
N LEU A 132 8.07 -7.06 9.04
CA LEU A 132 9.36 -7.32 8.41
C LEU A 132 9.57 -6.35 7.24
N PRO A 133 10.74 -5.71 7.15
CA PRO A 133 10.99 -4.71 6.09
C PRO A 133 10.95 -5.27 4.68
N GLU A 134 11.30 -6.55 4.51
CA GLU A 134 11.48 -7.16 3.20
C GLU A 134 10.90 -8.57 3.11
N PHE A 135 11.14 -9.42 4.10
CA PHE A 135 10.70 -10.82 4.09
C PHE A 135 9.47 -11.01 4.97
N GLY A 136 8.65 -11.96 4.59
CA GLY A 136 7.37 -12.25 5.23
C GLY A 136 6.20 -11.79 4.36
N GLY A 137 5.00 -11.86 4.90
CA GLY A 137 3.81 -11.43 4.17
C GLY A 137 3.28 -12.43 3.16
N ASP A 138 3.66 -13.70 3.26
CA ASP A 138 3.27 -14.74 2.31
C ASP A 138 1.76 -14.98 2.26
N SER A 139 1.05 -14.66 3.34
CA SER A 139 -0.41 -14.83 3.42
C SER A 139 -1.20 -13.69 2.77
N TYR A 140 -0.57 -12.53 2.47
CA TYR A 140 -1.20 -11.36 1.85
C TYR A 140 -0.38 -10.78 0.69
N THR A 141 0.40 -11.62 0.01
CA THR A 141 1.26 -11.22 -1.12
C THR A 141 0.48 -10.80 -2.35
N TYR A 142 -0.75 -11.25 -2.49
CA TYR A 142 -1.56 -10.99 -3.68
C TYR A 142 -2.37 -9.71 -3.54
N ALA A 143 -1.91 -8.65 -4.20
CA ALA A 143 -2.73 -7.46 -4.39
C ALA A 143 -3.91 -7.79 -5.32
N ASP A 144 -4.99 -7.02 -5.18
CA ASP A 144 -6.21 -7.12 -5.99
C ASP A 144 -7.02 -8.43 -5.79
N ASN A 145 -6.79 -9.16 -4.70
CA ASN A 145 -7.43 -10.43 -4.41
C ASN A 145 -8.15 -10.39 -3.07
N PHE A 146 -9.47 -10.59 -3.05
CA PHE A 146 -10.32 -10.76 -1.85
C PHE A 146 -10.07 -9.77 -0.69
N MET A 147 -9.67 -8.54 -0.99
CA MET A 147 -9.42 -7.49 0.02
C MET A 147 -8.34 -7.83 1.07
N THR A 148 -7.43 -8.75 0.76
CA THR A 148 -6.34 -9.16 1.67
C THR A 148 -5.18 -8.18 1.71
N GLY A 149 -4.90 -7.49 0.63
CA GLY A 149 -3.85 -6.49 0.53
C GLY A 149 -4.40 -5.21 -0.07
N ARG A 150 -3.69 -4.63 -1.03
CA ARG A 150 -4.21 -3.50 -1.82
C ARG A 150 -5.10 -4.03 -2.93
N ALA A 151 -6.28 -3.42 -3.06
CA ALA A 151 -7.24 -3.76 -4.11
C ALA A 151 -7.75 -2.50 -4.80
N ASN A 152 -8.08 -2.61 -6.07
CA ASN A 152 -8.71 -1.53 -6.83
C ASN A 152 -10.24 -1.60 -6.71
N GLY A 153 -10.90 -0.46 -6.94
CA GLY A 153 -12.36 -0.37 -6.97
C GLY A 153 -13.04 -0.73 -5.66
N VAL A 154 -12.37 -0.51 -4.52
CA VAL A 154 -12.96 -0.74 -3.20
C VAL A 154 -13.70 0.50 -2.70
N ALA A 155 -14.91 0.28 -2.20
CA ALA A 155 -15.71 1.26 -1.47
C ALA A 155 -15.66 0.89 0.02
N THR A 156 -15.11 1.77 0.84
CA THR A 156 -14.87 1.49 2.26
C THR A 156 -15.56 2.50 3.15
N TYR A 157 -16.35 2.01 4.08
CA TYR A 157 -16.86 2.80 5.20
C TYR A 157 -16.14 2.38 6.48
N ARG A 158 -15.67 3.36 7.26
CA ARG A 158 -15.00 3.15 8.55
C ARG A 158 -15.63 4.02 9.61
N ASN A 159 -15.82 3.44 10.79
CA ASN A 159 -16.30 4.17 11.95
C ASN A 159 -15.44 3.81 13.17
N THR A 160 -15.08 4.81 13.94
CA THR A 160 -14.32 4.68 15.18
C THR A 160 -15.25 4.98 16.36
N ASP A 161 -14.98 4.30 17.48
CA ASP A 161 -15.71 4.50 18.74
C ASP A 161 -17.25 4.32 18.63
N PHE A 162 -17.70 3.52 17.63
CA PHE A 162 -19.10 3.23 17.36
C PHE A 162 -19.97 4.48 17.43
N PHE A 163 -19.74 5.41 16.49
CA PHE A 163 -20.41 6.71 16.40
C PHE A 163 -20.18 7.62 17.63
N GLY A 164 -19.03 7.47 18.30
CA GLY A 164 -18.74 8.18 19.54
C GLY A 164 -19.44 7.64 20.79
N LEU A 165 -20.17 6.53 20.67
CA LEU A 165 -20.95 5.95 21.77
C LEU A 165 -20.17 4.92 22.61
N VAL A 166 -19.23 4.20 22.01
CA VAL A 166 -18.46 3.13 22.66
C VAL A 166 -16.99 3.27 22.31
N ASN A 167 -16.22 3.85 23.22
CA ASN A 167 -14.79 4.05 23.07
C ASN A 167 -14.06 2.73 22.77
N GLY A 168 -13.24 2.71 21.74
CA GLY A 168 -12.43 1.57 21.30
C GLY A 168 -13.18 0.55 20.43
N LEU A 169 -14.49 0.67 20.24
CA LEU A 169 -15.23 -0.19 19.33
C LEU A 169 -15.21 0.40 17.90
N ASN A 170 -14.32 -0.12 17.06
CA ASN A 170 -14.17 0.29 15.68
C ASN A 170 -14.72 -0.78 14.74
N PHE A 171 -15.28 -0.36 13.62
CA PHE A 171 -15.68 -1.29 12.56
C PHE A 171 -15.46 -0.69 11.17
N ALA A 172 -15.35 -1.58 10.18
CA ALA A 172 -15.27 -1.23 8.79
C ALA A 172 -16.17 -2.13 7.95
N LEU A 173 -16.74 -1.58 6.91
CA LEU A 173 -17.48 -2.28 5.88
C LEU A 173 -16.85 -1.94 4.54
N GLN A 174 -16.55 -2.95 3.73
CA GLN A 174 -15.94 -2.75 2.43
C GLN A 174 -16.63 -3.59 1.37
N TYR A 175 -16.77 -3.01 0.20
CA TYR A 175 -17.25 -3.68 -0.99
C TYR A 175 -16.21 -3.53 -2.09
N GLN A 176 -15.89 -4.63 -2.76
CA GLN A 176 -15.07 -4.64 -3.97
C GLN A 176 -15.92 -5.11 -5.16
N GLY A 177 -16.03 -4.28 -6.17
CA GLY A 177 -16.68 -4.65 -7.43
C GLY A 177 -15.84 -5.65 -8.24
N ALA A 178 -16.46 -6.28 -9.22
CA ALA A 178 -15.77 -7.09 -10.20
C ALA A 178 -14.83 -6.21 -11.03
N ASN A 179 -13.56 -6.53 -11.00
CA ASN A 179 -12.50 -5.83 -11.74
C ASN A 179 -11.81 -6.77 -12.74
N GLU A 180 -12.52 -7.77 -13.22
CA GLU A 180 -12.00 -8.73 -14.19
C GLU A 180 -11.65 -8.02 -15.50
N GLN A 181 -10.39 -8.09 -15.88
CA GLN A 181 -9.97 -7.73 -17.24
C GLN A 181 -10.13 -8.98 -18.12
N ALA A 182 -10.77 -8.83 -19.25
CA ALA A 182 -10.95 -9.94 -20.20
C ALA A 182 -9.56 -10.47 -20.63
N GLY A 183 -9.22 -11.67 -20.20
CA GLY A 183 -7.98 -12.36 -20.55
C GLY A 183 -7.03 -12.68 -19.39
N ASP A 184 -7.30 -12.22 -18.17
CA ASP A 184 -6.46 -12.53 -17.00
C ASP A 184 -6.96 -13.78 -16.25
N GLU A 185 -6.85 -14.93 -16.90
CA GLU A 185 -6.99 -16.24 -16.25
C GLU A 185 -5.68 -16.70 -15.59
N GLN A 186 -4.88 -15.77 -15.04
CA GLN A 186 -3.66 -16.16 -14.38
C GLN A 186 -3.97 -16.45 -12.90
N GLU A 187 -3.86 -17.74 -12.54
CA GLU A 187 -3.95 -18.17 -11.13
C GLU A 187 -3.04 -17.27 -10.26
N GLY A 188 -3.62 -16.57 -9.30
CA GLY A 188 -2.91 -15.72 -8.35
C GLY A 188 -2.87 -14.21 -8.67
N THR A 189 -3.35 -13.77 -9.82
CA THR A 189 -3.48 -12.34 -10.16
C THR A 189 -4.92 -11.90 -10.40
N GLY A 190 -5.89 -12.80 -10.20
CA GLY A 190 -7.30 -12.52 -10.39
C GLY A 190 -7.80 -11.42 -9.46
N ASN A 191 -8.56 -10.48 -10.01
CA ASN A 191 -9.27 -9.47 -9.23
C ASN A 191 -10.44 -10.16 -8.53
N GLY A 192 -10.26 -10.50 -7.25
CA GLY A 192 -11.32 -11.09 -6.44
C GLY A 192 -12.46 -10.11 -6.20
N ASN A 193 -13.68 -10.63 -6.16
CA ASN A 193 -14.86 -9.90 -5.70
C ASN A 193 -15.07 -10.15 -4.22
N GLY A 194 -15.44 -9.14 -3.47
CA GLY A 194 -15.73 -9.26 -2.04
C GLY A 194 -16.79 -8.28 -1.55
#